data_fbb968adae04b19c63fc5b59b34428bf
#
_entry.id   fbb968adae04b19c63fc5b59b34428bf
#
_cell.length_a   1.000
_cell.length_b   1.000
_cell.length_c   1.000
_cell.angle_alpha   90.00
_cell.angle_beta   90.00
_cell.angle_gamma   90.00
#
_symmetry.space_group_name_H-M   'P 1'
#
loop_
_entity.id
_entity.type
_entity.pdbx_description
1 polymer ?
#
loop_
_entity_poly.entity_id
_entity_poly.type
_entity_poly.pdbx_seq_one_letter_code
_entity_poly.pdbx_strand_id
1 'polypeptide(L)'
;MKVSFEYTKEEYKKYLLRSRLVNNIVLFIIGVGLYLWLSLNKISLIYLPLVIIGLIVLIFLLNKLYVYLYLKANELMNYNTYGKYIVELTPNKFSITLNKKKTDYKYNKISKIVERKKYFKVKFKNSREYLTFEKKLFNEKDYNKMINMFKEKIN
;
A
#
# COMPACT_ATOMS: atom_id res chain seq x y z
N MET A 1 -10.25 5.45 22.98
CA MET A 1 -8.92 6.01 22.55
C MET A 1 -9.08 6.67 21.19
N LYS A 2 -8.47 7.83 21.00
CA LYS A 2 -8.54 8.56 19.71
C LYS A 2 -7.11 8.93 19.30
N VAL A 3 -6.74 8.58 18.07
CA VAL A 3 -5.44 8.90 17.49
C VAL A 3 -5.67 9.59 16.16
N SER A 4 -4.94 10.66 15.90
CA SER A 4 -5.03 11.37 14.63
C SER A 4 -3.65 11.44 13.98
N PHE A 5 -3.61 11.25 12.67
CA PHE A 5 -2.43 11.44 11.86
C PHE A 5 -2.82 11.97 10.48
N GLU A 6 -1.88 12.57 9.80
CA GLU A 6 -2.10 13.09 8.46
C GLU A 6 -1.23 12.35 7.46
N TYR A 7 -1.83 11.98 6.35
CA TYR A 7 -1.14 11.37 5.22
C TYR A 7 -1.13 12.37 4.07
N THR A 8 0.02 12.95 3.81
CA THR A 8 0.13 13.92 2.72
C THR A 8 0.03 13.22 1.36
N LYS A 9 -0.38 13.95 0.32
CA LYS A 9 -0.41 13.44 -1.07
C LYS A 9 0.92 12.87 -1.50
N GLU A 10 2.04 13.54 -1.13
CA GLU A 10 3.39 13.11 -1.47
C GLU A 10 3.80 11.82 -0.75
N GLU A 11 3.43 11.65 0.52
CA GLU A 11 3.68 10.41 1.25
C GLU A 11 2.89 9.26 0.67
N TYR A 12 1.63 9.49 0.32
CA TYR A 12 0.78 8.49 -0.31
C TYR A 12 1.31 8.08 -1.70
N LYS A 13 1.79 9.03 -2.48
CA LYS A 13 2.46 8.78 -3.76
C LYS A 13 3.72 7.89 -3.59
N LYS A 14 4.57 8.20 -2.60
CA LYS A 14 5.74 7.37 -2.26
C LYS A 14 5.34 5.96 -1.83
N TYR A 15 4.27 5.83 -1.06
CA TYR A 15 3.71 4.55 -0.66
C TYR A 15 3.26 3.72 -1.88
N LEU A 16 2.50 4.31 -2.80
CA LEU A 16 2.04 3.64 -4.02
C LEU A 16 3.20 3.16 -4.89
N LEU A 17 4.20 4.00 -5.13
CA LEU A 17 5.40 3.62 -5.88
C LEU A 17 6.13 2.43 -5.24
N ARG A 18 6.27 2.46 -3.91
CA ARG A 18 6.94 1.39 -3.17
C ARG A 18 6.15 0.07 -3.15
N SER A 19 4.83 0.15 -3.08
CA SER A 19 3.95 -1.03 -3.06
C SER A 19 3.98 -1.83 -4.36
N ARG A 20 4.37 -1.19 -5.48
CA ARG A 20 4.47 -1.82 -6.80
C ARG A 20 5.83 -2.45 -7.11
N LEU A 21 6.80 -2.33 -6.19
CA LEU A 21 8.17 -2.80 -6.44
C LEU A 21 8.20 -4.28 -6.84
N VAL A 22 7.38 -5.12 -6.19
CA VAL A 22 7.31 -6.56 -6.50
C VAL A 22 6.78 -6.80 -7.92
N ASN A 23 5.71 -6.10 -8.30
CA ASN A 23 5.15 -6.22 -9.66
C ASN A 23 6.14 -5.74 -10.71
N ASN A 24 6.94 -4.73 -10.40
CA ASN A 24 7.97 -4.22 -11.29
C ASN A 24 9.08 -5.24 -11.53
N ILE A 25 9.49 -5.97 -10.50
CA ILE A 25 10.49 -7.05 -10.62
C ILE A 25 9.94 -8.15 -11.52
N VAL A 26 8.69 -8.56 -11.35
CA VAL A 26 8.06 -9.59 -12.19
C VAL A 26 8.01 -9.14 -13.66
N LEU A 27 7.58 -7.90 -13.92
CA LEU A 27 7.55 -7.34 -15.29
C LEU A 27 8.95 -7.30 -15.91
N PHE A 28 9.97 -6.93 -15.12
CA PHE A 28 11.34 -6.90 -15.57
C PHE A 28 11.84 -8.31 -15.96
N ILE A 29 11.60 -9.31 -15.12
CA ILE A 29 11.98 -10.70 -15.39
C ILE A 29 11.30 -11.22 -16.67
N ILE A 30 9.99 -10.94 -16.83
CA ILE A 30 9.24 -11.33 -18.03
C ILE A 30 9.84 -10.66 -19.28
N GLY A 31 10.13 -9.35 -19.21
CA GLY A 31 10.69 -8.60 -20.33
C GLY A 31 12.06 -9.12 -20.77
N VAL A 32 12.95 -9.42 -19.81
CA VAL A 32 14.27 -10.02 -20.10
C VAL A 32 14.12 -11.43 -20.65
N GLY A 33 13.22 -12.24 -20.07
CA GLY A 33 12.94 -13.59 -20.54
C GLY A 33 12.43 -13.64 -21.98
N LEU A 34 11.51 -12.76 -22.34
CA LEU A 34 11.02 -12.61 -23.72
C LEU A 34 12.13 -12.20 -24.68
N TYR A 35 12.98 -11.25 -24.29
CA TYR A 35 14.12 -10.86 -25.12
C TYR A 35 15.09 -12.03 -25.34
N LEU A 36 15.44 -12.77 -24.30
CA LEU A 36 16.31 -13.94 -24.40
C LEU A 36 15.70 -15.01 -25.31
N TRP A 37 14.41 -15.29 -25.19
CA TRP A 37 13.69 -16.23 -26.04
C TRP A 37 13.72 -15.80 -27.53
N LEU A 38 13.50 -14.53 -27.81
CA LEU A 38 13.58 -13.98 -29.16
C LEU A 38 15.03 -14.01 -29.71
N SER A 39 16.03 -13.79 -28.85
CA SER A 39 17.45 -13.78 -29.25
C SER A 39 17.97 -15.16 -29.64
N LEU A 40 17.43 -16.24 -29.08
CA LEU A 40 17.74 -17.61 -29.49
C LEU A 40 17.38 -17.88 -30.97
N ASN A 41 16.44 -17.08 -31.50
CA ASN A 41 15.95 -17.29 -32.86
C ASN A 41 16.54 -16.37 -33.92
N LYS A 42 16.91 -15.11 -33.62
CA LYS A 42 17.39 -14.14 -34.66
C LYS A 42 18.07 -12.85 -34.14
N ILE A 43 18.09 -12.56 -32.83
CA ILE A 43 18.59 -11.27 -32.32
C ILE A 43 19.93 -11.47 -31.61
N SER A 44 20.91 -10.61 -31.87
CA SER A 44 22.22 -10.70 -31.23
C SER A 44 22.16 -10.37 -29.75
N LEU A 45 22.77 -11.19 -28.88
CA LEU A 45 22.91 -10.96 -27.45
C LEU A 45 23.67 -9.66 -27.11
N ILE A 46 24.39 -9.08 -28.07
CA ILE A 46 25.11 -7.82 -27.90
C ILE A 46 24.22 -6.66 -27.49
N TYR A 47 22.93 -6.71 -27.83
CA TYR A 47 21.95 -5.68 -27.48
C TYR A 47 21.32 -5.87 -26.08
N LEU A 48 21.64 -6.94 -25.36
CA LEU A 48 21.05 -7.24 -24.05
C LEU A 48 21.22 -6.09 -23.03
N PRO A 49 22.39 -5.42 -22.90
CA PRO A 49 22.52 -4.29 -21.99
C PRO A 49 21.58 -3.12 -22.31
N LEU A 50 21.42 -2.84 -23.59
CA LEU A 50 20.55 -1.74 -24.07
C LEU A 50 19.07 -2.06 -23.79
N VAL A 51 18.66 -3.31 -23.97
CA VAL A 51 17.31 -3.78 -23.64
C VAL A 51 17.05 -3.70 -22.13
N ILE A 52 17.99 -4.08 -21.28
CA ILE A 52 17.87 -3.98 -19.83
C ILE A 52 17.66 -2.52 -19.41
N ILE A 53 18.47 -1.59 -19.93
CA ILE A 53 18.32 -0.17 -19.63
C ILE A 53 16.95 0.33 -20.10
N GLY A 54 16.54 0.00 -21.33
CA GLY A 54 15.24 0.36 -21.88
C GLY A 54 14.07 -0.14 -21.02
N LEU A 55 14.12 -1.38 -20.54
CA LEU A 55 13.10 -1.95 -19.66
C LEU A 55 13.03 -1.22 -18.31
N ILE A 56 14.17 -0.89 -17.71
CA ILE A 56 14.21 -0.12 -16.46
C ILE A 56 13.54 1.24 -16.64
N VAL A 57 13.89 1.97 -17.70
CA VAL A 57 13.32 3.28 -18.00
C VAL A 57 11.82 3.16 -18.27
N LEU A 58 11.40 2.19 -19.08
CA LEU A 58 9.99 1.95 -19.39
C LEU A 58 9.17 1.64 -18.13
N ILE A 59 9.64 0.73 -17.28
CA ILE A 59 8.96 0.39 -16.02
C ILE A 59 8.84 1.62 -15.11
N PHE A 60 9.89 2.43 -15.03
CA PHE A 60 9.87 3.66 -14.24
C PHE A 60 8.82 4.67 -14.75
N LEU A 61 8.77 4.89 -16.06
CA LEU A 61 7.79 5.78 -16.70
C LEU A 61 6.36 5.27 -16.51
N LEU A 62 6.12 3.97 -16.74
CA LEU A 62 4.81 3.34 -16.55
C LEU A 62 4.33 3.46 -15.10
N ASN A 63 5.22 3.31 -14.12
CA ASN A 63 4.85 3.48 -12.72
C ASN A 63 4.50 4.93 -12.37
N LYS A 64 5.26 5.90 -12.87
CA LYS A 64 4.92 7.32 -12.68
C LYS A 64 3.56 7.65 -13.30
N LEU A 65 3.33 7.20 -14.54
CA LEU A 65 2.06 7.41 -15.23
C LEU A 65 0.89 6.77 -14.48
N TYR A 66 1.06 5.51 -14.06
CA TYR A 66 0.01 4.83 -13.29
C TYR A 66 -0.33 5.56 -11.98
N VAL A 67 0.68 5.95 -11.19
CA VAL A 67 0.43 6.67 -9.94
C VAL A 67 -0.24 8.01 -10.20
N TYR A 68 0.15 8.72 -11.25
CA TYR A 68 -0.49 9.96 -11.67
C TYR A 68 -1.97 9.74 -12.01
N LEU A 69 -2.27 8.77 -12.89
CA LEU A 69 -3.64 8.44 -13.30
C LEU A 69 -4.49 7.96 -12.14
N TYR A 70 -3.93 7.12 -11.26
CA TYR A 70 -4.62 6.62 -10.07
C TYR A 70 -5.01 7.75 -9.10
N LEU A 71 -4.09 8.66 -8.82
CA LEU A 71 -4.38 9.80 -7.95
C LEU A 71 -5.42 10.73 -8.59
N LYS A 72 -5.31 11.00 -9.89
CA LYS A 72 -6.27 11.83 -10.63
C LYS A 72 -7.66 11.19 -10.66
N ALA A 73 -7.75 9.89 -10.89
CA ALA A 73 -9.02 9.16 -10.87
C ALA A 73 -9.67 9.21 -9.47
N ASN A 74 -8.89 9.04 -8.40
CA ASN A 74 -9.41 9.13 -7.03
C ASN A 74 -9.90 10.54 -6.70
N GLU A 75 -9.22 11.59 -7.15
CA GLU A 75 -9.68 12.98 -6.99
C GLU A 75 -11.00 13.21 -7.72
N LEU A 76 -11.14 12.76 -8.96
CA LEU A 76 -12.37 12.89 -9.75
C LEU A 76 -13.56 12.13 -9.14
N MET A 77 -13.30 10.97 -8.52
CA MET A 77 -14.34 10.16 -7.87
C MET A 77 -14.61 10.61 -6.42
N ASN A 78 -13.98 11.70 -5.94
CA ASN A 78 -14.01 12.11 -4.53
C ASN A 78 -13.56 11.00 -3.54
N TYR A 79 -12.78 10.03 -4.01
CA TYR A 79 -12.11 9.03 -3.19
C TYR A 79 -10.80 9.59 -2.63
N ASN A 80 -10.92 10.41 -1.60
CA ASN A 80 -9.73 10.92 -0.91
C ASN A 80 -9.07 9.79 -0.13
N THR A 81 -7.90 9.34 -0.59
CA THR A 81 -7.09 8.30 0.04
C THR A 81 -5.94 8.87 0.88
N TYR A 82 -5.82 10.19 0.92
CA TYR A 82 -4.86 10.95 1.73
C TYR A 82 -5.58 12.10 2.44
N GLY A 83 -4.97 12.63 3.50
CA GLY A 83 -5.52 13.68 4.34
C GLY A 83 -5.47 13.32 5.82
N LYS A 84 -6.30 13.97 6.63
CA LYS A 84 -6.33 13.75 8.07
C LYS A 84 -7.15 12.52 8.41
N TYR A 85 -6.46 11.54 8.96
CA TYR A 85 -7.06 10.32 9.52
C TYR A 85 -7.29 10.49 11.01
N ILE A 86 -8.44 10.03 11.48
CA ILE A 86 -8.75 9.92 12.89
C ILE A 86 -9.18 8.48 13.14
N VAL A 87 -8.42 7.76 13.97
CA VAL A 87 -8.75 6.40 14.40
C VAL A 87 -9.31 6.46 15.81
N GLU A 88 -10.55 6.06 15.97
CA GLU A 88 -11.23 6.00 17.27
C GLU A 88 -11.47 4.55 17.66
N LEU A 89 -10.96 4.14 18.82
CA LEU A 89 -11.16 2.81 19.39
C LEU A 89 -12.14 2.95 20.56
N THR A 90 -13.25 2.23 20.46
CA THR A 90 -14.27 2.09 21.51
C THR A 90 -14.33 0.64 21.96
N PRO A 91 -15.03 0.28 23.06
CA PRO A 91 -15.11 -1.12 23.53
C PRO A 91 -15.66 -2.10 22.49
N ASN A 92 -16.58 -1.66 21.61
CA ASN A 92 -17.32 -2.53 20.71
C ASN A 92 -16.89 -2.45 19.24
N LYS A 93 -16.23 -1.36 18.84
CA LYS A 93 -15.84 -1.10 17.44
C LYS A 93 -14.65 -0.17 17.39
N PHE A 94 -13.98 -0.15 16.26
CA PHE A 94 -13.11 0.95 15.89
C PHE A 94 -13.63 1.67 14.65
N SER A 95 -13.35 2.94 14.58
CA SER A 95 -13.79 3.80 13.47
C SER A 95 -12.59 4.48 12.85
N ILE A 96 -12.62 4.64 11.55
CA ILE A 96 -11.64 5.44 10.82
C ILE A 96 -12.39 6.58 10.15
N THR A 97 -12.02 7.81 10.47
CA THR A 97 -12.53 9.00 9.80
C THR A 97 -11.45 9.55 8.90
N LEU A 98 -11.75 9.69 7.62
CA LEU A 98 -10.91 10.35 6.63
C LEU A 98 -11.70 11.46 5.96
N ASN A 99 -11.20 12.69 6.05
CA ASN A 99 -11.82 13.87 5.42
C ASN A 99 -13.35 13.95 5.65
N LYS A 100 -13.79 13.82 6.89
CA LYS A 100 -15.19 13.81 7.35
C LYS A 100 -15.99 12.52 7.06
N LYS A 101 -15.50 11.60 6.24
CA LYS A 101 -16.15 10.31 6.01
C LYS A 101 -15.73 9.33 7.10
N LYS A 102 -16.67 8.89 7.93
CA LYS A 102 -16.45 7.91 9.01
C LYS A 102 -16.85 6.52 8.54
N THR A 103 -15.97 5.54 8.78
CA THR A 103 -16.23 4.13 8.53
C THR A 103 -16.02 3.34 9.82
N ASP A 104 -17.01 2.56 10.21
CA ASP A 104 -17.01 1.76 11.43
C ASP A 104 -16.69 0.29 11.14
N TYR A 105 -15.85 -0.29 11.98
CA TYR A 105 -15.44 -1.70 11.90
C TYR A 105 -15.67 -2.39 13.25
N LYS A 106 -16.41 -3.50 13.24
CA LYS A 106 -16.61 -4.33 14.43
C LYS A 106 -15.41 -5.24 14.65
N TYR A 107 -14.97 -5.40 15.90
CA TYR A 107 -13.81 -6.26 16.24
C TYR A 107 -14.02 -7.73 15.85
N ASN A 108 -15.24 -8.25 15.96
CA ASN A 108 -15.57 -9.63 15.58
C ASN A 108 -15.36 -9.94 14.08
N LYS A 109 -15.28 -8.92 13.24
CA LYS A 109 -14.94 -9.05 11.82
C LYS A 109 -13.43 -9.10 11.56
N ILE A 110 -12.58 -8.85 12.55
CA ILE A 110 -11.14 -8.93 12.40
C ILE A 110 -10.72 -10.39 12.46
N SER A 111 -9.89 -10.80 11.52
CA SER A 111 -9.30 -12.15 11.49
C SER A 111 -7.98 -12.20 12.26
N LYS A 112 -7.11 -11.24 12.01
CA LYS A 112 -5.81 -11.13 12.68
C LYS A 112 -5.15 -9.77 12.46
N ILE A 113 -4.20 -9.46 13.33
CA ILE A 113 -3.25 -8.36 13.16
C ILE A 113 -1.92 -8.95 12.76
N VAL A 114 -1.33 -8.40 11.71
CA VAL A 114 0.02 -8.75 11.25
C VAL A 114 0.93 -7.56 11.48
N GLU A 115 1.78 -7.69 12.47
CA GLU A 115 2.77 -6.67 12.80
C GLU A 115 4.07 -6.91 12.04
N ARG A 116 4.62 -5.84 11.46
CA ARG A 116 5.90 -5.81 10.73
C ARG A 116 6.76 -4.66 11.26
N LYS A 117 8.05 -4.63 10.90
CA LYS A 117 8.99 -3.61 11.36
C LYS A 117 8.49 -2.17 11.12
N LYS A 118 7.90 -1.88 9.96
CA LYS A 118 7.51 -0.52 9.54
C LYS A 118 6.01 -0.25 9.56
N TYR A 119 5.17 -1.28 9.65
CA TYR A 119 3.73 -1.17 9.58
C TYR A 119 3.03 -2.31 10.32
N PHE A 120 1.74 -2.15 10.58
CA PHE A 120 0.86 -3.26 10.93
C PHE A 120 -0.35 -3.29 10.02
N LYS A 121 -0.90 -4.49 9.86
CA LYS A 121 -2.09 -4.74 9.04
C LYS A 121 -3.18 -5.36 9.89
N VAL A 122 -4.39 -4.83 9.74
CA VAL A 122 -5.62 -5.42 10.28
C VAL A 122 -6.29 -6.17 9.14
N LYS A 123 -6.39 -7.50 9.25
CA LYS A 123 -7.05 -8.36 8.26
C LYS A 123 -8.46 -8.68 8.72
N PHE A 124 -9.42 -8.67 7.78
CA PHE A 124 -10.81 -9.01 8.04
C PHE A 124 -11.12 -10.48 7.70
N LYS A 125 -12.09 -11.05 8.44
CA LYS A 125 -12.63 -12.40 8.18
C LYS A 125 -13.39 -12.39 6.86
N ASN A 126 -13.27 -13.47 6.08
CA ASN A 126 -14.00 -13.68 4.83
C ASN A 126 -13.85 -12.55 3.81
N SER A 127 -12.75 -11.77 3.91
CA SER A 127 -12.44 -10.69 2.98
C SER A 127 -10.97 -10.71 2.61
N ARG A 128 -10.66 -10.29 1.38
CA ARG A 128 -9.29 -9.98 0.95
C ARG A 128 -8.85 -8.59 1.39
N GLU A 129 -9.77 -7.81 1.97
CA GLU A 129 -9.49 -6.46 2.44
C GLU A 129 -8.61 -6.47 3.69
N TYR A 130 -7.78 -5.48 3.78
CA TYR A 130 -6.96 -5.19 4.94
C TYR A 130 -6.71 -3.69 5.07
N LEU A 131 -6.55 -3.24 6.29
CA LEU A 131 -6.10 -1.88 6.60
C LEU A 131 -4.62 -1.94 6.95
N THR A 132 -3.83 -1.06 6.36
CA THR A 132 -2.40 -0.93 6.66
C THR A 132 -2.14 0.42 7.32
N PHE A 133 -1.44 0.39 8.44
CA PHE A 133 -1.03 1.58 9.18
C PHE A 133 0.49 1.60 9.29
N GLU A 134 1.14 2.67 8.85
CA GLU A 134 2.58 2.85 9.04
C GLU A 134 2.87 3.27 10.49
N LYS A 135 3.81 2.58 11.14
CA LYS A 135 4.16 2.84 12.56
C LYS A 135 4.65 4.26 12.79
N LYS A 136 5.37 4.85 11.84
CA LYS A 136 5.88 6.22 11.92
C LYS A 136 4.81 7.31 12.08
N LEU A 137 3.54 6.99 11.76
CA LEU A 137 2.41 7.92 11.86
C LEU A 137 1.89 8.05 13.30
N PHE A 138 2.35 7.19 14.19
CA PHE A 138 1.93 7.13 15.59
C PHE A 138 3.12 7.45 16.50
N ASN A 139 2.87 8.11 17.61
CA ASN A 139 3.85 8.08 18.68
C ASN A 139 3.85 6.68 19.31
N GLU A 140 4.96 6.30 19.95
CA GLU A 140 5.16 4.95 20.48
C GLU A 140 4.11 4.56 21.53
N LYS A 141 3.71 5.49 22.39
CA LYS A 141 2.70 5.28 23.42
C LYS A 141 1.32 4.97 22.83
N ASP A 142 0.89 5.75 21.85
CA ASP A 142 -0.40 5.56 21.18
C ASP A 142 -0.40 4.29 20.34
N TYR A 143 0.71 3.99 19.66
CA TYR A 143 0.89 2.75 18.93
C TYR A 143 0.72 1.53 19.83
N ASN A 144 1.47 1.45 20.93
CA ASN A 144 1.43 0.32 21.85
C ASN A 144 0.03 0.14 22.48
N LYS A 145 -0.61 1.24 22.88
CA LYS A 145 -1.97 1.21 23.41
C LYS A 145 -2.98 0.69 22.40
N MET A 146 -2.87 1.14 21.15
CA MET A 146 -3.75 0.71 20.06
C MET A 146 -3.58 -0.77 19.74
N ILE A 147 -2.35 -1.27 19.61
CA ILE A 147 -2.07 -2.69 19.34
C ILE A 147 -2.57 -3.58 20.47
N ASN A 148 -2.36 -3.18 21.72
CA ASN A 148 -2.86 -3.94 22.86
C ASN A 148 -4.38 -4.03 22.88
N MET A 149 -5.08 -2.91 22.64
CA MET A 149 -6.53 -2.92 22.51
C MET A 149 -7.03 -3.84 21.38
N PHE A 150 -6.36 -3.84 20.25
CA PHE A 150 -6.72 -4.76 19.16
C PHE A 150 -6.49 -6.23 19.56
N LYS A 151 -5.36 -6.56 20.20
CA LYS A 151 -5.06 -7.92 20.64
C LYS A 151 -6.06 -8.42 21.67
N GLU A 152 -6.44 -7.59 22.66
CA GLU A 152 -7.45 -7.93 23.67
C GLU A 152 -8.84 -8.19 23.09
N LYS A 153 -9.21 -7.53 22.00
CA LYS A 153 -10.55 -7.61 21.42
C LYS A 153 -10.70 -8.68 20.33
N ILE A 154 -9.60 -9.29 19.89
CA ILE A 154 -9.59 -10.32 18.85
C ILE A 154 -9.47 -11.72 19.45
N ASN A 155 -8.90 -11.84 20.65
CA ASN A 155 -8.91 -13.08 21.44
C ASN A 155 -10.28 -13.22 22.08
#